data_ab62918001d2c4fe8f13d32a6a0f8140
#
_entry.id   ab62918001d2c4fe8f13d32a6a0f8140
#
_cell.length_a   1.000
_cell.length_b   1.000
_cell.length_c   1.000
_cell.angle_alpha   90.00
_cell.angle_beta   90.00
_cell.angle_gamma   90.00
#
_symmetry.space_group_name_H-M   'P 1'
#
loop_
_entity.id
_entity.type
_entity.pdbx_description
1 polymer ?
#
loop_
_entity_poly.entity_id
_entity_poly.type
_entity_poly.pdbx_seq_one_letter_code
_entity_poly.pdbx_strand_id
1 'polypeptide(L)' 'GRRDAQALGRGLQDLAPLDAEGRIRQDEGRYILAFGRHRSRSLREVAAEDPAYLNWLLSPASGLAPEDIDELRAHLT' A
#
# COMPACT_ATOMS: atom_id res chain seq x y z
N GLY A 1 -11.60 23.06 -10.56
CA GLY A 1 -11.95 23.39 -9.59
C GLY A 1 -11.54 23.08 -8.18
N ARG A 2 -12.33 23.54 -7.28
CA ARG A 2 -12.07 23.38 -5.94
C ARG A 2 -12.07 21.99 -5.50
N ARG A 3 -12.94 21.23 -6.07
CA ARG A 3 -13.01 19.88 -5.80
C ARG A 3 -11.78 19.16 -6.21
N ASP A 4 -11.20 19.56 -7.32
CA ASP A 4 -9.97 18.98 -7.77
C ASP A 4 -8.85 19.30 -6.82
N ALA A 5 -8.85 20.49 -6.28
CA ALA A 5 -7.84 20.86 -5.32
C ALA A 5 -7.94 19.98 -4.07
N GLN A 6 -9.15 19.66 -3.67
CA GLN A 6 -9.32 18.80 -2.56
C GLN A 6 -8.81 17.41 -2.82
N ALA A 7 -9.10 16.89 -3.99
CA ALA A 7 -8.61 15.57 -4.36
C ALA A 7 -7.10 15.55 -4.37
N LEU A 8 -6.50 16.60 -4.88
CA LEU A 8 -5.06 16.70 -4.93
C LEU A 8 -4.45 16.88 -3.55
N GLY A 9 -5.22 17.45 -2.64
CA GLY A 9 -4.74 17.67 -1.30
C GLY A 9 -4.83 16.46 -0.40
N ARG A 10 -5.47 15.38 -0.86
CA ARG A 10 -5.56 14.19 -0.06
C ARG A 10 -4.22 13.50 0.00
N GLY A 11 -3.73 13.28 1.20
CA GLY A 11 -2.49 12.57 1.39
C GLY A 11 -2.76 11.11 1.70
N LEU A 12 -1.69 10.33 1.78
CA LEU A 12 -1.81 8.92 2.12
C LEU A 12 -2.47 8.73 3.48
N GLN A 13 -2.25 9.65 4.39
CA GLN A 13 -2.84 9.53 5.72
C GLN A 13 -4.36 9.67 5.70
N ASP A 14 -4.93 10.15 4.61
CA ASP A 14 -6.38 10.26 4.49
C ASP A 14 -7.01 8.95 4.05
N LEU A 15 -6.22 7.99 3.61
CA LEU A 15 -6.72 6.69 3.20
C LEU A 15 -6.79 5.76 4.40
N ALA A 16 -7.69 4.79 4.34
CA ALA A 16 -7.85 3.84 5.43
C ALA A 16 -6.62 2.94 5.53
N PRO A 17 -6.04 2.80 6.73
CA PRO A 17 -4.87 1.92 6.88
C PRO A 17 -5.28 0.46 6.94
N LEU A 18 -4.45 -0.40 6.39
CA LEU A 18 -4.65 -1.83 6.51
C LEU A 18 -4.07 -2.34 7.82
N ASP A 19 -2.85 -1.91 8.14
CA ASP A 19 -2.17 -2.37 9.35
C ASP A 19 -2.17 -1.27 10.42
N ALA A 20 -1.81 -1.67 11.63
CA ALA A 20 -1.86 -0.76 12.78
C ALA A 20 -0.94 0.46 12.61
N GLU A 21 0.15 0.29 11.88
CA GLU A 21 1.11 1.37 11.69
C GLU A 21 0.84 2.21 10.45
N GLY A 22 -0.15 1.81 9.67
CA GLY A 22 -0.50 2.58 8.49
C GLY A 22 0.50 2.50 7.36
N ARG A 23 1.27 1.42 7.28
CA ARG A 23 2.24 1.24 6.21
C ARG A 23 1.57 0.98 4.88
N ILE A 24 0.45 0.29 4.91
CA ILE A 24 -0.33 -0.03 3.73
C ILE A 24 -1.67 0.64 3.88
N ARG A 25 -2.11 1.34 2.84
CA ARG A 25 -3.38 2.05 2.85
C ARG A 25 -4.29 1.50 1.76
N GLN A 26 -5.58 1.66 1.97
CA GLN A 26 -6.59 1.19 1.02
C GLN A 26 -7.18 2.38 0.27
N ASP A 27 -7.31 2.24 -1.04
CA ASP A 27 -7.86 3.29 -1.87
C ASP A 27 -8.73 2.65 -2.96
N GLU A 28 -10.04 2.62 -2.74
CA GLU A 28 -11.01 2.11 -3.71
C GLU A 28 -10.64 0.71 -4.21
N GLY A 29 -10.37 -0.17 -3.30
CA GLY A 29 -10.08 -1.55 -3.66
C GLY A 29 -8.64 -1.81 -4.01
N ARG A 30 -7.79 -0.82 -3.90
CA ARG A 30 -6.36 -0.99 -4.14
C ARG A 30 -5.59 -0.79 -2.85
N TYR A 31 -4.43 -1.40 -2.79
CA TYR A 31 -3.53 -1.22 -1.66
C TYR A 31 -2.36 -0.36 -2.10
N ILE A 32 -2.10 0.69 -1.34
CA ILE A 32 -1.08 1.68 -1.66
C ILE A 32 -0.02 1.66 -0.57
N LEU A 33 1.23 1.68 -0.98
CA LEU A 33 2.32 1.75 -0.02
C LEU A 33 2.43 3.16 0.54
N ALA A 34 2.55 3.25 1.86
CA ALA A 34 2.66 4.54 2.53
C ALA A 34 4.06 4.76 3.10
N PHE A 35 5.03 3.95 2.70
CA PHE A 35 6.39 4.08 3.22
C PHE A 35 7.39 3.54 2.21
N GLY A 36 8.66 3.86 2.45
CA GLY A 36 9.72 3.32 1.63
C GLY A 36 9.86 4.01 0.29
N ARG A 37 10.71 3.44 -0.56
CA ARG A 37 11.00 4.06 -1.85
C ARG A 37 9.86 3.96 -2.86
N HIS A 38 8.89 3.08 -2.58
CA HIS A 38 7.73 2.93 -3.46
C HIS A 38 6.50 3.58 -2.86
N ARG A 39 6.70 4.56 -1.99
CA ARG A 39 5.61 5.28 -1.38
C ARG A 39 4.69 5.88 -2.45
N SER A 40 3.39 5.79 -2.22
CA SER A 40 2.35 6.26 -3.12
C SER A 40 2.11 5.36 -4.32
N ARG A 41 2.79 4.22 -4.40
CA ARG A 41 2.56 3.26 -5.47
C ARG A 41 1.65 2.15 -5.01
N SER A 42 0.82 1.64 -5.92
CA SER A 42 -0.03 0.51 -5.57
C SER A 42 0.81 -0.76 -5.53
N LEU A 43 0.28 -1.78 -4.83
CA LEU A 43 0.99 -3.05 -4.78
C LEU A 43 1.16 -3.67 -6.16
N ARG A 44 0.18 -3.50 -7.03
CA ARG A 44 0.28 -4.06 -8.37
C ARG A 44 1.38 -3.36 -9.18
N GLU A 45 1.54 -2.07 -8.97
CA GLU A 45 2.62 -1.34 -9.62
C GLU A 45 3.97 -1.82 -9.12
N VAL A 46 4.08 -2.03 -7.81
CA VAL A 46 5.33 -2.52 -7.25
C VAL A 46 5.64 -3.92 -7.75
N ALA A 47 4.62 -4.76 -7.88
CA ALA A 47 4.81 -6.11 -8.38
C ALA A 47 5.38 -6.11 -9.80
N ALA A 48 4.97 -5.14 -10.60
CA ALA A 48 5.43 -5.05 -11.97
C ALA A 48 6.83 -4.42 -12.06
N GLU A 49 7.11 -3.45 -11.21
CA GLU A 49 8.36 -2.70 -11.30
C GLU A 49 9.48 -3.30 -10.47
N ASP A 50 9.14 -3.83 -9.31
CA ASP A 50 10.17 -4.31 -8.38
C ASP A 50 9.65 -5.52 -7.61
N PRO A 51 9.57 -6.67 -8.26
CA PRO A 51 9.05 -7.87 -7.60
C PRO A 51 9.88 -8.30 -6.40
N ALA A 52 11.17 -8.00 -6.38
CA ALA A 52 12.00 -8.35 -5.24
C ALA A 52 11.60 -7.55 -4.00
N TYR A 53 11.26 -6.28 -4.19
CA TYR A 53 10.79 -5.47 -3.08
C TYR A 53 9.47 -6.00 -2.56
N LEU A 54 8.59 -6.40 -3.46
CA LEU A 54 7.30 -6.95 -3.06
C LEU A 54 7.47 -8.26 -2.29
N ASN A 55 8.40 -9.10 -2.70
CA ASN A 55 8.68 -10.33 -1.98
C ASN A 55 9.12 -10.02 -0.55
N TRP A 56 9.99 -9.04 -0.39
CA TRP A 56 10.41 -8.62 0.94
C TRP A 56 9.23 -8.10 1.74
N LEU A 57 8.39 -7.28 1.12
CA LEU A 57 7.26 -6.68 1.80
C LEU A 57 6.29 -7.74 2.31
N LEU A 58 6.11 -8.81 1.55
CA LEU A 58 5.19 -9.88 1.92
C LEU A 58 5.84 -10.93 2.80
N SER A 59 7.05 -10.67 3.28
CA SER A 59 7.75 -11.57 4.18
C SER A 59 7.68 -11.03 5.60
N PRO A 60 7.91 -11.89 6.60
CA PRO A 60 7.92 -11.42 8.00
C PRO A 60 8.96 -10.34 8.26
N ALA A 61 9.99 -10.26 7.42
CA ALA A 61 11.05 -9.27 7.60
C ALA A 61 10.55 -7.84 7.46
N SER A 62 9.42 -7.65 6.80
CA SER A 62 8.87 -6.30 6.64
C SER A 62 8.23 -5.76 7.89
N GLY A 63 7.92 -6.64 8.84
CA GLY A 63 7.25 -6.23 10.06
C GLY A 63 5.74 -6.22 9.99
N LEU A 64 5.17 -6.63 8.87
CA LEU A 64 3.72 -6.72 8.75
C LEU A 64 3.20 -7.95 9.47
N ALA A 65 1.99 -7.85 10.00
CA ALA A 65 1.36 -8.99 10.66
C ALA A 65 1.04 -10.08 9.64
N PRO A 66 1.07 -11.37 10.06
CA PRO A 66 0.79 -12.46 9.12
C PRO A 66 -0.56 -12.34 8.43
N GLU A 67 -1.59 -11.89 9.14
CA GLU A 67 -2.91 -11.76 8.53
C GLU A 67 -2.92 -10.66 7.48
N ASP A 68 -2.14 -9.61 7.67
CA ASP A 68 -2.05 -8.56 6.68
C ASP A 68 -1.32 -9.04 5.44
N ILE A 69 -0.26 -9.82 5.65
CA ILE A 69 0.49 -10.39 4.54
C ILE A 69 -0.41 -11.30 3.71
N ASP A 70 -1.21 -12.12 4.37
CA ASP A 70 -2.12 -13.01 3.68
C ASP A 70 -3.14 -12.23 2.87
N GLU A 71 -3.64 -11.15 3.41
CA GLU A 71 -4.61 -10.32 2.70
C GLU A 71 -3.99 -9.70 1.45
N LEU A 72 -2.76 -9.21 1.56
CA LEU A 72 -2.09 -8.62 0.41
C LEU A 72 -1.81 -9.65 -0.66
N ARG A 73 -1.44 -10.86 -0.27
CA ARG A 73 -1.22 -11.93 -1.23
C ARG A 73 -2.50 -12.27 -1.97
N ALA A 74 -3.60 -12.34 -1.25
CA ALA A 74 -4.88 -12.63 -1.87
C ALA A 74 -5.26 -11.55 -2.86
N HIS A 75 -4.94 -10.30 -2.55
CA HIS A 75 -5.23 -9.19 -3.43
C HIS A 75 -4.45 -9.29 -4.75
N LEU A 76 -3.23 -9.81 -4.68
CA LEU A 76 -2.36 -9.90 -5.85
C LEU A 76 -2.57 -11.17 -6.66
N THR A 77 -3.29 -12.11 -6.12
CA THR A 77 -3.59 -13.37 -6.84
C THR A 77 -4.77 -13.22 -7.82
#